data_ad1c1cf041274ac3a3c24a3c0c50da3f
#
_entry.id   ad1c1cf041274ac3a3c24a3c0c50da3f
#
_cell.length_a   1.000
_cell.length_b   1.000
_cell.length_c   1.000
_cell.angle_alpha   90.00
_cell.angle_beta   90.00
_cell.angle_gamma   90.00
#
_symmetry.space_group_name_H-M   'P 1'
#
loop_
_entity.id
_entity.type
_entity.pdbx_description
1 polymer ?
#
loop_
_entity_poly.entity_id
_entity_poly.type
_entity_poly.pdbx_seq_one_letter_code
_entity_poly.pdbx_strand_id
1 'polypeptide(L)'
;MKFAFSFLICLLFCAGFSFAQTLDNTIKQGILGTVVVREGNLMPAPSRNGKPQSAQRGKPSNRELLIYELTNLSQVKVNGTFYSEVQTKPVAKVTAGADGIFQVFLKPGRYSVFSQEPQGLFANRFDGDGNIFPVEVVEDRLTLVEFVIDYNASY
;
A
#
# COMPACT_ATOMS: atom_id res chain seq x y z
N MET A 1 2.71 -53.63 41.10
CA MET A 1 2.36 -53.15 39.77
C MET A 1 2.36 -51.63 39.84
N LYS A 2 3.38 -50.94 39.31
CA LYS A 2 3.49 -49.47 39.29
C LYS A 2 3.42 -49.03 37.83
N PHE A 3 2.32 -48.35 37.46
CA PHE A 3 2.14 -47.76 36.12
C PHE A 3 2.79 -46.36 36.12
N ALA A 4 3.84 -46.20 35.33
CA ALA A 4 4.46 -44.90 35.06
C ALA A 4 3.73 -44.28 33.89
N PHE A 5 3.08 -43.13 34.12
CA PHE A 5 2.43 -42.31 33.09
C PHE A 5 3.48 -41.35 32.54
N SER A 6 3.97 -41.64 31.34
CA SER A 6 4.91 -40.76 30.63
C SER A 6 4.12 -39.68 29.89
N PHE A 7 4.25 -38.42 30.37
CA PHE A 7 3.65 -37.24 29.79
C PHE A 7 4.58 -36.70 28.69
N LEU A 8 4.28 -37.02 27.43
CA LEU A 8 5.01 -36.52 26.28
C LEU A 8 4.48 -35.13 25.91
N ILE A 9 5.20 -34.09 26.34
CA ILE A 9 4.92 -32.68 25.96
C ILE A 9 5.41 -32.48 24.53
N CYS A 10 4.46 -32.41 23.60
CA CYS A 10 4.71 -32.04 22.20
C CYS A 10 4.81 -30.52 22.10
N LEU A 11 6.04 -29.97 22.11
CA LEU A 11 6.33 -28.55 21.85
C LEU A 11 6.15 -28.29 20.35
N LEU A 12 4.97 -27.79 19.98
CA LEU A 12 4.71 -27.25 18.64
C LEU A 12 5.51 -25.93 18.50
N PHE A 13 6.65 -26.03 17.84
CA PHE A 13 7.45 -24.90 17.41
C PHE A 13 6.74 -24.26 16.19
N CYS A 14 5.87 -23.25 16.43
CA CYS A 14 5.35 -22.40 15.38
C CYS A 14 6.49 -21.53 14.84
N ALA A 15 7.22 -22.04 13.84
CA ALA A 15 8.13 -21.23 13.05
C ALA A 15 7.27 -20.26 12.21
N GLY A 16 7.17 -19.02 12.69
CA GLY A 16 6.59 -17.92 11.92
C GLY A 16 7.47 -17.66 10.70
N PHE A 17 7.04 -18.12 9.53
CA PHE A 17 7.65 -17.73 8.26
C PHE A 17 7.32 -16.26 8.01
N SER A 18 8.23 -15.35 8.36
CA SER A 18 8.23 -13.99 7.84
C SER A 18 8.59 -14.06 6.35
N PHE A 19 7.60 -13.93 5.49
CA PHE A 19 7.83 -13.67 4.06
C PHE A 19 8.34 -12.23 3.91
N ALA A 20 9.66 -12.05 3.93
CA ALA A 20 10.26 -10.84 3.40
C ALA A 20 10.09 -10.89 1.87
N GLN A 21 9.34 -9.95 1.28
CA GLN A 21 9.31 -9.80 -0.17
C GLN A 21 10.69 -9.31 -0.61
N THR A 22 11.40 -10.17 -1.30
CA THR A 22 12.66 -9.80 -1.95
C THR A 22 12.33 -9.06 -3.24
N LEU A 23 12.95 -7.89 -3.44
CA LEU A 23 12.83 -7.18 -4.72
C LEU A 23 13.36 -8.09 -5.83
N ASP A 24 12.53 -8.31 -6.83
CA ASP A 24 12.94 -9.09 -8.01
C ASP A 24 13.72 -8.19 -8.97
N ASN A 25 15.04 -8.31 -8.95
CA ASN A 25 15.94 -7.56 -9.82
C ASN A 25 15.76 -7.87 -11.33
N THR A 26 14.94 -8.85 -11.69
CA THR A 26 14.62 -9.16 -13.10
C THR A 26 13.54 -8.25 -13.65
N ILE A 27 12.69 -7.65 -12.81
CA ILE A 27 11.64 -6.72 -13.24
C ILE A 27 12.27 -5.37 -13.56
N LYS A 28 12.31 -5.03 -14.84
CA LYS A 28 12.85 -3.74 -15.33
C LYS A 28 11.76 -2.78 -15.80
N GLN A 29 10.50 -3.21 -15.84
CA GLN A 29 9.36 -2.44 -16.33
C GLN A 29 8.17 -2.59 -15.39
N GLY A 30 7.45 -1.50 -15.12
CA GLY A 30 6.29 -1.48 -14.27
C GLY A 30 6.36 -0.42 -13.18
N ILE A 31 5.88 -0.75 -11.99
CA ILE A 31 5.87 0.15 -10.82
C ILE A 31 6.77 -0.43 -9.73
N LEU A 32 7.63 0.40 -9.17
CA LEU A 32 8.34 0.19 -7.92
C LEU A 32 7.91 1.29 -6.96
N GLY A 33 7.42 0.95 -5.79
CA GLY A 33 6.91 1.97 -4.89
C GLY A 33 7.04 1.64 -3.42
N THR A 34 6.64 2.61 -2.61
CA THR A 34 6.54 2.48 -1.16
C THR A 34 5.14 2.84 -0.70
N VAL A 35 4.62 2.10 0.27
CA VAL A 35 3.38 2.40 0.97
C VAL A 35 3.74 2.96 2.34
N VAL A 36 3.21 4.14 2.64
CA VAL A 36 3.36 4.79 3.95
C VAL A 36 2.00 5.16 4.51
N VAL A 37 1.79 4.90 5.79
CA VAL A 37 0.59 5.29 6.52
C VAL A 37 0.90 6.52 7.36
N ARG A 38 0.05 7.54 7.27
CA ARG A 38 0.08 8.74 8.10
C ARG A 38 -1.18 8.80 8.94
N GLU A 39 -1.02 8.98 10.23
CA GLU A 39 -2.13 9.00 11.19
C GLU A 39 -1.95 10.13 12.21
N GLY A 40 -3.06 10.56 12.82
CA GLY A 40 -3.07 11.55 13.87
C GLY A 40 -2.99 12.99 13.35
N ASN A 41 -2.65 13.91 14.25
CA ASN A 41 -2.59 15.34 13.92
C ASN A 41 -1.24 15.70 13.29
N LEU A 42 -1.26 16.04 12.01
CA LEU A 42 -0.10 16.48 11.23
C LEU A 42 -0.03 18.02 11.07
N MET A 43 -0.93 18.76 11.74
CA MET A 43 -0.93 20.22 11.70
C MET A 43 0.43 20.76 12.22
N PRO A 44 0.96 21.82 11.59
CA PRO A 44 2.16 22.48 12.09
C PRO A 44 1.95 22.92 13.53
N ALA A 45 2.70 22.36 14.47
CA ALA A 45 2.69 22.83 15.85
C ALA A 45 3.78 23.89 16.05
N PRO A 46 3.55 24.89 16.95
CA PRO A 46 4.58 25.86 17.30
C PRO A 46 5.84 25.12 17.77
N SER A 47 6.98 25.58 17.31
CA SER A 47 8.28 25.02 17.69
C SER A 47 8.45 25.02 19.21
N ARG A 48 8.45 23.86 19.82
CA ARG A 48 8.76 23.72 21.24
C ARG A 48 10.27 23.59 21.40
N ASN A 49 10.91 24.54 22.08
CA ASN A 49 12.36 24.60 22.29
C ASN A 49 13.20 24.84 21.01
N GLY A 50 12.71 25.61 20.05
CA GLY A 50 13.49 25.99 18.85
C GLY A 50 13.79 24.85 17.87
N LYS A 51 13.27 23.66 18.09
CA LYS A 51 13.38 22.54 17.13
C LYS A 51 12.11 22.46 16.30
N PRO A 52 12.21 22.53 14.96
CA PRO A 52 11.06 22.27 14.10
C PRO A 52 10.52 20.87 14.45
N GLN A 53 9.21 20.77 14.74
CA GLN A 53 8.58 19.48 14.83
C GLN A 53 8.60 18.89 13.43
N SER A 54 9.42 17.88 13.19
CA SER A 54 9.49 17.21 11.89
C SER A 54 8.10 16.71 11.55
N ALA A 55 7.59 17.15 10.38
CA ALA A 55 6.38 16.55 9.81
C ALA A 55 6.54 15.05 9.90
N GLN A 56 5.59 14.36 10.54
CA GLN A 56 5.70 12.92 10.73
C GLN A 56 5.72 12.26 9.35
N ARG A 57 6.90 11.84 8.93
CA ARG A 57 7.05 10.98 7.77
C ARG A 57 6.27 9.72 8.09
N GLY A 58 5.26 9.38 7.31
CA GLY A 58 4.44 8.19 7.57
C GLY A 58 5.27 6.94 7.87
N LYS A 59 4.63 5.94 8.42
CA LYS A 59 5.25 4.64 8.73
C LYS A 59 5.10 3.71 7.53
N PRO A 60 6.17 3.01 7.08
CA PRO A 60 6.04 1.94 6.10
C PRO A 60 4.99 0.93 6.56
N SER A 61 4.19 0.43 5.64
CA SER A 61 3.10 -0.47 5.98
C SER A 61 2.87 -1.54 4.93
N ASN A 62 2.66 -2.76 5.42
CA ASN A 62 2.20 -3.86 4.60
C ASN A 62 0.73 -3.59 4.22
N ARG A 63 0.47 -3.40 2.91
CA ARG A 63 -0.88 -3.21 2.36
C ARG A 63 -0.99 -3.91 1.02
N GLU A 64 -2.18 -4.38 0.76
CA GLU A 64 -2.55 -4.89 -0.55
C GLU A 64 -2.90 -3.71 -1.46
N LEU A 65 -2.29 -3.67 -2.62
CA LEU A 65 -2.55 -2.68 -3.66
C LEU A 65 -3.21 -3.36 -4.85
N LEU A 66 -4.24 -2.72 -5.37
CA LEU A 66 -4.95 -3.11 -6.57
C LEU A 66 -4.66 -2.11 -7.68
N ILE A 67 -4.22 -2.60 -8.82
CA ILE A 67 -3.94 -1.81 -10.01
C ILE A 67 -5.06 -2.04 -11.02
N TYR A 68 -5.69 -0.97 -11.46
CA TYR A 68 -6.75 -0.97 -12.46
C TYR A 68 -6.28 -0.27 -13.73
N GLU A 69 -6.96 -0.53 -14.86
CA GLU A 69 -6.91 0.38 -16.00
C GLU A 69 -7.19 1.81 -15.49
N LEU A 70 -6.70 2.84 -16.20
CA LEU A 70 -6.90 4.22 -15.78
C LEU A 70 -8.37 4.48 -15.45
N THR A 71 -8.64 4.86 -14.21
CA THR A 71 -9.98 4.97 -13.63
C THR A 71 -10.28 6.43 -13.31
N ASN A 72 -11.40 6.92 -13.82
CA ASN A 72 -11.88 8.26 -13.52
C ASN A 72 -12.92 8.24 -12.40
N LEU A 73 -13.10 9.35 -11.70
CA LEU A 73 -14.11 9.52 -10.65
C LEU A 73 -15.54 9.18 -11.10
N SER A 74 -15.84 9.38 -12.37
CA SER A 74 -17.16 9.02 -12.95
C SER A 74 -17.39 7.51 -13.11
N GLN A 75 -16.35 6.69 -12.92
CA GLN A 75 -16.36 5.24 -13.11
C GLN A 75 -16.32 4.48 -11.77
N VAL A 76 -16.53 5.16 -10.67
CA VAL A 76 -16.54 4.59 -9.33
C VAL A 76 -17.69 5.13 -8.50
N LYS A 77 -18.07 4.38 -7.49
CA LYS A 77 -18.96 4.90 -6.44
C LYS A 77 -18.12 5.42 -5.30
N VAL A 78 -18.29 6.69 -4.97
CA VAL A 78 -17.58 7.36 -3.89
C VAL A 78 -18.37 7.22 -2.58
N ASN A 79 -17.70 6.79 -1.52
CA ASN A 79 -18.24 6.73 -0.17
C ASN A 79 -17.26 7.40 0.82
N GLY A 80 -17.44 8.68 1.06
CA GLY A 80 -16.46 9.48 1.81
C GLY A 80 -15.12 9.55 1.08
N THR A 81 -14.08 9.01 1.68
CA THR A 81 -12.73 8.93 1.10
C THR A 81 -12.44 7.59 0.42
N PHE A 82 -13.42 6.68 0.38
CA PHE A 82 -13.28 5.34 -0.16
C PHE A 82 -14.06 5.16 -1.45
N TYR A 83 -13.65 4.19 -2.24
CA TYR A 83 -14.24 3.86 -3.52
C TYR A 83 -14.77 2.43 -3.53
N SER A 84 -15.82 2.22 -4.28
CA SER A 84 -16.42 0.92 -4.57
C SER A 84 -16.98 0.89 -5.99
N GLU A 85 -17.45 -0.28 -6.43
CA GLU A 85 -18.10 -0.45 -7.73
C GLU A 85 -17.27 0.12 -8.89
N VAL A 86 -15.96 -0.18 -8.89
CA VAL A 86 -15.03 0.26 -9.95
C VAL A 86 -15.40 -0.40 -11.25
N GLN A 87 -15.68 0.40 -12.29
CA GLN A 87 -16.14 -0.08 -13.60
C GLN A 87 -15.01 -0.49 -14.54
N THR A 88 -13.79 -0.03 -14.29
CA THR A 88 -12.60 -0.41 -15.05
C THR A 88 -12.10 -1.79 -14.63
N LYS A 89 -11.26 -2.40 -15.48
CA LYS A 89 -10.75 -3.75 -15.20
C LYS A 89 -9.59 -3.75 -14.22
N PRO A 90 -9.57 -4.68 -13.25
CA PRO A 90 -8.38 -4.94 -12.47
C PRO A 90 -7.30 -5.56 -13.38
N VAL A 91 -6.08 -5.02 -13.29
CA VAL A 91 -4.94 -5.43 -14.11
C VAL A 91 -3.96 -6.28 -13.30
N ALA A 92 -3.70 -5.86 -12.06
CA ALA A 92 -2.77 -6.54 -11.19
C ALA A 92 -3.11 -6.29 -9.72
N LYS A 93 -2.54 -7.14 -8.88
CA LYS A 93 -2.62 -7.07 -7.42
C LYS A 93 -1.24 -7.33 -6.87
N VAL A 94 -0.81 -6.54 -5.91
CA VAL A 94 0.48 -6.68 -5.25
C VAL A 94 0.35 -6.35 -3.77
N THR A 95 1.10 -7.03 -2.91
CA THR A 95 1.16 -6.73 -1.48
C THR A 95 2.50 -6.09 -1.16
N ALA A 96 2.51 -4.96 -0.49
CA ALA A 96 3.75 -4.35 -0.01
C ALA A 96 4.37 -5.18 1.12
N GLY A 97 5.68 -5.20 1.20
CA GLY A 97 6.41 -5.82 2.30
C GLY A 97 6.22 -5.10 3.65
N ALA A 98 6.81 -5.64 4.71
CA ALA A 98 6.80 -4.99 6.03
C ALA A 98 7.54 -3.64 6.04
N ASP A 99 8.45 -3.44 5.11
CA ASP A 99 9.16 -2.19 4.81
C ASP A 99 8.36 -1.23 3.93
N GLY A 100 7.13 -1.60 3.57
CA GLY A 100 6.25 -0.85 2.70
C GLY A 100 6.62 -0.94 1.21
N ILE A 101 7.67 -1.65 0.82
CA ILE A 101 8.12 -1.71 -0.57
C ILE A 101 7.25 -2.69 -1.36
N PHE A 102 6.89 -2.30 -2.58
CA PHE A 102 6.22 -3.18 -3.54
C PHE A 102 6.79 -3.00 -4.94
N GLN A 103 6.70 -4.04 -5.75
CA GLN A 103 7.10 -4.03 -7.13
C GLN A 103 6.13 -4.87 -7.96
N VAL A 104 5.72 -4.36 -9.11
CA VAL A 104 4.81 -5.06 -10.00
C VAL A 104 5.18 -4.80 -11.46
N PHE A 105 5.26 -5.88 -12.24
CA PHE A 105 5.43 -5.80 -13.69
C PHE A 105 4.11 -5.38 -14.33
N LEU A 106 4.16 -4.38 -15.22
CA LEU A 106 3.02 -3.90 -16.02
C LEU A 106 3.49 -3.59 -17.44
N LYS A 107 2.61 -3.76 -18.40
CA LYS A 107 2.84 -3.28 -19.77
C LYS A 107 2.84 -1.75 -19.81
N PRO A 108 3.45 -1.12 -20.83
CA PRO A 108 3.34 0.33 -21.00
C PRO A 108 1.87 0.75 -21.07
N GLY A 109 1.53 1.83 -20.37
CA GLY A 109 0.16 2.34 -20.29
C GLY A 109 -0.07 3.21 -19.06
N ARG A 110 -1.31 3.68 -18.89
CA ARG A 110 -1.73 4.47 -17.72
C ARG A 110 -2.66 3.63 -16.86
N TYR A 111 -2.43 3.68 -15.57
CA TYR A 111 -3.12 2.86 -14.57
C TYR A 111 -3.56 3.70 -13.39
N SER A 112 -4.55 3.21 -12.65
CA SER A 112 -4.95 3.73 -11.35
C SER A 112 -4.54 2.75 -10.25
N VAL A 113 -3.99 3.26 -9.14
CA VAL A 113 -3.56 2.46 -8.01
C VAL A 113 -4.44 2.75 -6.81
N PHE A 114 -4.93 1.71 -6.16
CA PHE A 114 -5.72 1.79 -4.93
C PHE A 114 -5.12 0.89 -3.86
N SER A 115 -5.25 1.25 -2.59
CA SER A 115 -5.07 0.30 -1.49
C SER A 115 -6.39 -0.35 -1.11
N GLN A 116 -6.33 -1.63 -0.74
CA GLN A 116 -7.47 -2.34 -0.17
C GLN A 116 -7.53 -2.06 1.32
N GLU A 117 -8.54 -1.33 1.75
CA GLU A 117 -8.79 -1.00 3.14
C GLU A 117 -10.10 -1.66 3.63
N PRO A 118 -10.32 -1.78 4.95
CA PRO A 118 -11.54 -2.41 5.48
C PRO A 118 -12.85 -1.74 5.02
N GLN A 119 -12.80 -0.44 4.72
CA GLN A 119 -13.97 0.35 4.30
C GLN A 119 -14.16 0.38 2.78
N GLY A 120 -13.23 -0.15 2.00
CA GLY A 120 -13.25 -0.11 0.53
C GLY A 120 -11.89 0.21 -0.06
N LEU A 121 -11.87 0.56 -1.32
CA LEU A 121 -10.65 1.00 -1.99
C LEU A 121 -10.32 2.44 -1.59
N PHE A 122 -9.03 2.72 -1.38
CA PHE A 122 -8.57 4.06 -1.03
C PHE A 122 -7.52 4.55 -2.02
N ALA A 123 -7.60 5.83 -2.37
CA ALA A 123 -6.57 6.60 -3.06
C ALA A 123 -6.80 8.08 -2.78
N ASN A 124 -5.74 8.87 -2.64
CA ASN A 124 -5.82 10.28 -2.23
C ASN A 124 -5.20 11.25 -3.25
N ARG A 125 -4.92 10.80 -4.47
CA ARG A 125 -4.32 11.63 -5.51
C ARG A 125 -5.15 11.60 -6.79
N PHE A 126 -5.23 12.75 -7.46
CA PHE A 126 -5.96 12.93 -8.73
C PHE A 126 -5.10 13.73 -9.69
N ASP A 127 -5.36 13.57 -10.98
CA ASP A 127 -4.90 14.52 -11.99
C ASP A 127 -5.98 15.58 -12.28
N GLY A 128 -5.66 16.53 -13.18
CA GLY A 128 -6.58 17.60 -13.54
C GLY A 128 -7.85 17.13 -14.29
N ASP A 129 -7.85 15.89 -14.80
CA ASP A 129 -8.96 15.29 -15.53
C ASP A 129 -9.85 14.40 -14.64
N GLY A 130 -9.54 14.31 -13.34
CA GLY A 130 -10.30 13.50 -12.38
C GLY A 130 -9.95 12.03 -12.40
N ASN A 131 -8.81 11.63 -12.99
CA ASN A 131 -8.34 10.26 -12.88
C ASN A 131 -7.74 10.00 -11.51
N ILE A 132 -8.10 8.87 -10.92
CA ILE A 132 -7.74 8.49 -9.56
C ILE A 132 -6.36 7.87 -9.55
N PHE A 133 -5.45 8.43 -8.77
CA PHE A 133 -4.06 8.00 -8.59
C PHE A 133 -3.41 7.49 -9.89
N PRO A 134 -3.33 8.35 -10.92
CA PRO A 134 -2.81 7.97 -12.22
C PRO A 134 -1.30 7.72 -12.14
N VAL A 135 -0.88 6.59 -12.70
CA VAL A 135 0.52 6.20 -12.84
C VAL A 135 0.76 5.80 -14.30
N GLU A 136 1.77 6.38 -14.92
CA GLU A 136 2.20 6.03 -16.27
C GLU A 136 3.36 5.04 -16.19
N VAL A 137 3.23 3.94 -16.92
CA VAL A 137 4.29 2.95 -17.13
C VAL A 137 4.84 3.08 -18.52
N VAL A 138 6.14 3.27 -18.62
CA VAL A 138 6.88 3.39 -19.89
C VAL A 138 7.67 2.11 -20.13
N GLU A 139 7.89 1.78 -21.38
CA GLU A 139 8.67 0.60 -21.80
C GLU A 139 10.08 0.62 -21.17
N ASP A 140 10.54 -0.54 -20.74
CA ASP A 140 11.86 -0.78 -20.12
C ASP A 140 12.21 0.13 -18.94
N ARG A 141 11.20 0.64 -18.23
CA ARG A 141 11.40 1.53 -17.08
C ARG A 141 10.53 1.15 -15.88
N LEU A 142 11.09 1.35 -14.69
CA LEU A 142 10.33 1.33 -13.44
C LEU A 142 9.87 2.75 -13.12
N THR A 143 8.55 2.93 -12.98
CA THR A 143 7.97 4.17 -12.47
C THR A 143 7.99 4.12 -10.95
N LEU A 144 8.62 5.13 -10.33
CA LEU A 144 8.71 5.23 -8.87
C LEU A 144 7.46 5.89 -8.30
N VAL A 145 6.86 5.27 -7.30
CA VAL A 145 5.60 5.73 -6.68
C VAL A 145 5.70 5.70 -5.15
N GLU A 146 5.32 6.80 -4.49
CA GLU A 146 4.99 6.80 -3.07
C GLU A 146 3.46 6.78 -2.94
N PHE A 147 2.92 5.73 -2.32
CA PHE A 147 1.51 5.61 -2.02
C PHE A 147 1.27 5.94 -0.55
N VAL A 148 0.58 7.06 -0.31
CA VAL A 148 0.31 7.55 1.05
C VAL A 148 -1.12 7.22 1.44
N ILE A 149 -1.29 6.56 2.57
CA ILE A 149 -2.58 6.27 3.20
C ILE A 149 -2.73 7.21 4.38
N ASP A 150 -3.64 8.17 4.28
CA ASP A 150 -3.78 9.26 5.25
C ASP A 150 -5.23 9.59 5.63
N TYR A 151 -6.18 8.69 5.38
CA TYR A 151 -7.58 8.91 5.73
C TYR A 151 -7.84 9.06 7.25
N ASN A 152 -6.89 8.66 8.09
CA ASN A 152 -6.90 8.86 9.55
C ASN A 152 -5.99 10.01 10.01
N ALA A 153 -5.50 10.84 9.09
CA ALA A 153 -4.69 12.01 9.39
C ALA A 153 -5.53 13.29 9.38
N SER A 154 -5.15 14.27 10.22
CA SER A 154 -5.69 15.63 10.23
C SER A 154 -4.59 16.62 9.84
N TYR A 155 -4.87 17.52 8.90
CA TYR A 155 -3.94 18.52 8.36
C TYR A 155 -4.35 19.92 8.76
#